data_e2b6cc6b05b112951981e596a00f9485
#
_entry.id   e2b6cc6b05b112951981e596a00f9485
#
_cell.length_a   1.000
_cell.length_b   1.000
_cell.length_c   1.000
_cell.angle_alpha   90.00
_cell.angle_beta   90.00
_cell.angle_gamma   90.00
#
_symmetry.space_group_name_H-M   'P 1'
#
loop_
_entity.id
_entity.type
_entity.pdbx_description
1 polymer ?
#
loop_
_entity_poly.entity_id
_entity_poly.type
_entity_poly.pdbx_seq_one_letter_code
_entity_poly.pdbx_strand_id
1 'polypeptide(L)'
;MSGSSEDLRRARALDDGKGVLFVRRAGKSYVIRDAATLSRFKAVYAETSRIGEAQGKLGEQQGALGERQGSIGGRMGEIGSRLGDLAVREAQLSLAGGDSAAARKAIEDAHRATEKARAEMDDPAMQREMAELSRQQEALGQQQAVLGKQQAAASARAQREAESIINQTLQSGLAQPIDG
;
A
#
# COMPACT_ATOMS: atom_id res chain seq x y z
N MET A 1 -20.46 10.16 -10.71
CA MET A 1 -21.48 10.39 -9.65
C MET A 1 -20.77 11.00 -8.46
N SER A 2 -21.23 12.13 -7.98
CA SER A 2 -20.73 12.77 -6.76
C SER A 2 -21.94 13.03 -5.88
N GLY A 3 -21.90 12.56 -4.63
CA GLY A 3 -22.90 12.84 -3.62
C GLY A 3 -22.28 13.68 -2.51
N SER A 4 -23.05 14.63 -1.96
CA SER A 4 -22.64 15.40 -0.80
C SER A 4 -22.81 14.59 0.49
N SER A 5 -22.17 15.02 1.58
CA SER A 5 -22.41 14.43 2.91
C SER A 5 -23.88 14.59 3.35
N GLU A 6 -24.56 15.59 2.83
CA GLU A 6 -25.99 15.81 3.04
C GLU A 6 -26.85 14.79 2.30
N ASP A 7 -26.50 14.45 1.05
CA ASP A 7 -27.18 13.40 0.28
C ASP A 7 -27.04 12.03 0.97
N LEU A 8 -25.88 11.76 1.56
CA LEU A 8 -25.66 10.54 2.34
C LEU A 8 -26.51 10.49 3.62
N ARG A 9 -26.65 11.61 4.33
CA ARG A 9 -27.53 11.70 5.52
C ARG A 9 -28.99 11.50 5.13
N ARG A 10 -29.45 12.12 4.05
CA ARG A 10 -30.80 11.96 3.52
C ARG A 10 -31.07 10.51 3.08
N ALA A 11 -30.14 9.89 2.38
CA ALA A 11 -30.26 8.48 1.98
C ALA A 11 -30.40 7.57 3.21
N ARG A 12 -29.60 7.77 4.25
CA ARG A 12 -29.69 6.99 5.50
C ARG A 12 -31.00 7.20 6.24
N ALA A 13 -31.54 8.41 6.25
CA ALA A 13 -32.82 8.71 6.89
C ALA A 13 -34.02 8.07 6.15
N LEU A 14 -33.87 7.79 4.86
CA LEU A 14 -34.89 7.20 4.00
C LEU A 14 -34.76 5.67 3.90
N ASP A 15 -33.68 5.08 4.43
CA ASP A 15 -33.44 3.63 4.41
C ASP A 15 -34.26 2.95 5.54
N ASP A 16 -35.11 2.02 5.13
CA ASP A 16 -35.92 1.17 6.01
C ASP A 16 -35.24 -0.17 6.36
N GLY A 17 -33.92 -0.27 6.12
CA GLY A 17 -33.11 -1.47 6.34
C GLY A 17 -33.04 -2.42 5.13
N LYS A 18 -33.78 -2.15 4.04
CA LYS A 18 -33.73 -2.92 2.79
C LYS A 18 -32.75 -2.34 1.78
N GLY A 19 -32.20 -1.17 2.08
CA GLY A 19 -31.35 -0.40 1.20
C GLY A 19 -32.12 0.55 0.31
N VAL A 20 -31.50 1.67 0.01
CA VAL A 20 -32.08 2.74 -0.79
C VAL A 20 -31.01 3.36 -1.69
N LEU A 21 -31.37 3.70 -2.92
CA LEU A 21 -30.54 4.50 -3.80
C LEU A 21 -31.15 5.91 -3.90
N PHE A 22 -30.41 6.90 -3.40
CA PHE A 22 -30.78 8.31 -3.51
C PHE A 22 -30.11 8.90 -4.76
N VAL A 23 -30.90 9.56 -5.60
CA VAL A 23 -30.44 10.15 -6.86
C VAL A 23 -30.90 11.61 -6.95
N ARG A 24 -29.98 12.50 -7.28
CA ARG A 24 -30.30 13.90 -7.61
C ARG A 24 -30.09 14.13 -9.10
N ARG A 25 -31.11 14.63 -9.79
CA ARG A 25 -31.02 14.93 -11.22
C ARG A 25 -31.84 16.14 -11.57
N ALA A 26 -31.25 17.07 -12.32
CA ALA A 26 -31.90 18.31 -12.75
C ALA A 26 -32.56 19.08 -11.58
N GLY A 27 -31.91 19.19 -10.44
CA GLY A 27 -32.41 19.90 -9.26
C GLY A 27 -33.49 19.14 -8.46
N LYS A 28 -33.91 17.97 -8.92
CA LYS A 28 -34.90 17.13 -8.21
C LYS A 28 -34.23 15.95 -7.54
N SER A 29 -34.75 15.54 -6.39
CA SER A 29 -34.28 14.37 -5.64
C SER A 29 -35.25 13.20 -5.84
N TYR A 30 -34.70 12.00 -5.96
CA TYR A 30 -35.45 10.77 -6.15
C TYR A 30 -34.92 9.70 -5.23
N VAL A 31 -35.81 8.79 -4.82
CA VAL A 31 -35.45 7.58 -4.09
C VAL A 31 -35.89 6.35 -4.88
N ILE A 32 -35.01 5.36 -4.96
CA ILE A 32 -35.26 4.07 -5.60
C ILE A 32 -35.18 2.99 -4.53
N ARG A 33 -36.26 2.24 -4.34
CA ARG A 33 -36.39 1.13 -3.38
C ARG A 33 -36.64 -0.21 -4.07
N ASP A 34 -36.77 -0.21 -5.40
CA ASP A 34 -36.99 -1.44 -6.14
C ASP A 34 -35.81 -2.41 -5.96
N ALA A 35 -36.08 -3.60 -5.40
CA ALA A 35 -35.07 -4.57 -5.04
C ALA A 35 -34.27 -5.07 -6.26
N ALA A 36 -34.93 -5.21 -7.42
CA ALA A 36 -34.27 -5.64 -8.65
C ALA A 36 -33.29 -4.57 -9.15
N THR A 37 -33.70 -3.32 -9.13
CA THR A 37 -32.83 -2.16 -9.48
C THR A 37 -31.64 -2.04 -8.52
N LEU A 38 -31.88 -2.15 -7.22
CA LEU A 38 -30.82 -2.11 -6.21
C LEU A 38 -29.82 -3.25 -6.37
N SER A 39 -30.30 -4.46 -6.68
CA SER A 39 -29.45 -5.64 -6.95
C SER A 39 -28.58 -5.42 -8.20
N ARG A 40 -29.18 -4.95 -9.30
CA ARG A 40 -28.45 -4.61 -10.53
C ARG A 40 -27.40 -3.53 -10.27
N PHE A 41 -27.75 -2.49 -9.53
CA PHE A 41 -26.83 -1.41 -9.18
C PHE A 41 -25.64 -1.91 -8.34
N LYS A 42 -25.86 -2.79 -7.37
CA LYS A 42 -24.79 -3.44 -6.60
C LYS A 42 -23.89 -4.30 -7.49
N ALA A 43 -24.49 -5.07 -8.41
CA ALA A 43 -23.74 -5.94 -9.32
C ALA A 43 -22.78 -5.17 -10.22
N VAL A 44 -23.14 -3.95 -10.64
CA VAL A 44 -22.30 -3.05 -11.46
C VAL A 44 -20.96 -2.75 -10.80
N TYR A 45 -20.93 -2.62 -9.47
CA TYR A 45 -19.71 -2.30 -8.71
C TYR A 45 -18.96 -3.51 -8.19
N ALA A 46 -19.48 -4.73 -8.40
CA ALA A 46 -18.85 -5.95 -7.86
C ALA A 46 -17.43 -6.18 -8.40
N GLU A 47 -17.20 -5.89 -9.68
CA GLU A 47 -15.87 -5.99 -10.28
C GLU A 47 -14.89 -4.99 -9.67
N THR A 48 -15.31 -3.74 -9.52
CA THR A 48 -14.50 -2.67 -8.90
C THR A 48 -14.12 -3.02 -7.46
N SER A 49 -15.08 -3.58 -6.69
CA SER A 49 -14.84 -4.02 -5.31
C SER A 49 -13.79 -5.14 -5.24
N ARG A 50 -13.89 -6.16 -6.11
CA ARG A 50 -12.89 -7.25 -6.17
C ARG A 50 -11.49 -6.74 -6.51
N ILE A 51 -11.40 -5.80 -7.45
CA ILE A 51 -10.11 -5.19 -7.80
C ILE A 51 -9.56 -4.40 -6.60
N GLY A 52 -10.40 -3.66 -5.89
CA GLY A 52 -10.01 -2.95 -4.66
C GLY A 52 -9.47 -3.88 -3.58
N GLU A 53 -10.13 -5.04 -3.36
CA GLU A 53 -9.64 -6.06 -2.43
C GLU A 53 -8.29 -6.64 -2.86
N ALA A 54 -8.11 -6.90 -4.15
CA ALA A 54 -6.83 -7.38 -4.68
C ALA A 54 -5.71 -6.34 -4.49
N GLN A 55 -6.01 -5.05 -4.71
CA GLN A 55 -5.06 -3.97 -4.43
C GLN A 55 -4.70 -3.85 -2.95
N GLY A 56 -5.67 -4.04 -2.05
CA GLY A 56 -5.43 -4.08 -0.61
C GLY A 56 -4.43 -5.17 -0.23
N LYS A 57 -4.63 -6.40 -0.72
CA LYS A 57 -3.70 -7.52 -0.50
C LYS A 57 -2.29 -7.25 -1.04
N LEU A 58 -2.19 -6.61 -2.22
CA LEU A 58 -0.90 -6.21 -2.76
C LEU A 58 -0.20 -5.16 -1.88
N GLY A 59 -0.96 -4.22 -1.33
CA GLY A 59 -0.45 -3.23 -0.39
C GLY A 59 0.12 -3.86 0.88
N GLU A 60 -0.56 -4.87 1.43
CA GLU A 60 -0.08 -5.64 2.57
C GLU A 60 1.25 -6.37 2.26
N GLN A 61 1.34 -7.00 1.08
CA GLN A 61 2.58 -7.65 0.63
C GLN A 61 3.73 -6.66 0.46
N GLN A 62 3.47 -5.49 -0.11
CA GLN A 62 4.47 -4.43 -0.22
C GLN A 62 4.93 -3.92 1.15
N GLY A 63 4.03 -3.77 2.10
CA GLY A 63 4.34 -3.44 3.48
C GLY A 63 5.30 -4.44 4.12
N ALA A 64 4.99 -5.73 4.02
CA ALA A 64 5.82 -6.81 4.54
C ALA A 64 7.24 -6.86 3.90
N LEU A 65 7.34 -6.59 2.59
CA LEU A 65 8.65 -6.48 1.93
C LEU A 65 9.42 -5.24 2.41
N GLY A 66 8.74 -4.11 2.61
CA GLY A 66 9.35 -2.90 3.16
C GLY A 66 9.93 -3.12 4.56
N GLU A 67 9.22 -3.83 5.42
CA GLU A 67 9.72 -4.20 6.75
C GLU A 67 10.98 -5.07 6.68
N ARG A 68 11.02 -6.06 5.78
CA ARG A 68 12.22 -6.90 5.57
C ARG A 68 13.40 -6.09 5.07
N GLN A 69 13.18 -5.19 4.10
CA GLN A 69 14.24 -4.30 3.61
C GLN A 69 14.73 -3.36 4.71
N GLY A 70 13.82 -2.83 5.53
CA GLY A 70 14.16 -2.02 6.70
C GLY A 70 15.02 -2.77 7.71
N SER A 71 14.71 -4.04 7.99
CA SER A 71 15.49 -4.89 8.87
C SER A 71 16.92 -5.12 8.36
N ILE A 72 17.08 -5.42 7.06
CA ILE A 72 18.41 -5.57 6.46
C ILE A 72 19.18 -4.23 6.50
N GLY A 73 18.53 -3.13 6.15
CA GLY A 73 19.10 -1.79 6.23
C GLY A 73 19.56 -1.42 7.65
N GLY A 74 18.79 -1.79 8.67
CA GLY A 74 19.15 -1.64 10.08
C GLY A 74 20.43 -2.43 10.43
N ARG A 75 20.50 -3.71 10.03
CA ARG A 75 21.69 -4.53 10.25
C ARG A 75 22.93 -3.93 9.56
N MET A 76 22.80 -3.46 8.32
CA MET A 76 23.89 -2.79 7.61
C MET A 76 24.33 -1.51 8.33
N GLY A 77 23.38 -0.74 8.85
CA GLY A 77 23.65 0.46 9.65
C GLY A 77 24.42 0.16 10.94
N GLU A 78 24.03 -0.90 11.67
CA GLU A 78 24.74 -1.35 12.87
C GLU A 78 26.19 -1.82 12.55
N ILE A 79 26.36 -2.56 11.45
CA ILE A 79 27.71 -2.97 11.01
C ILE A 79 28.53 -1.74 10.64
N GLY A 80 27.94 -0.79 9.91
CA GLY A 80 28.60 0.48 9.55
C GLY A 80 29.03 1.31 10.76
N SER A 81 28.17 1.41 11.78
CA SER A 81 28.49 2.07 13.04
C SER A 81 29.66 1.39 13.76
N ARG A 82 29.63 0.05 13.87
CA ARG A 82 30.75 -0.73 14.46
C ARG A 82 32.06 -0.51 13.71
N LEU A 83 32.01 -0.47 12.38
CA LEU A 83 33.20 -0.19 11.56
C LEU A 83 33.77 1.19 11.85
N GLY A 84 32.89 2.20 11.99
CA GLY A 84 33.30 3.55 12.37
C GLY A 84 33.99 3.60 13.73
N ASP A 85 33.39 2.97 14.74
CA ASP A 85 33.94 2.90 16.09
C ASP A 85 35.30 2.16 16.14
N LEU A 86 35.43 1.07 15.39
CA LEU A 86 36.68 0.30 15.28
C LEU A 86 37.77 1.14 14.61
N ALA A 87 37.46 1.87 13.54
CA ALA A 87 38.43 2.73 12.86
C ALA A 87 38.96 3.85 13.76
N VAL A 88 38.03 4.49 14.54
CA VAL A 88 38.43 5.49 15.54
C VAL A 88 39.33 4.89 16.61
N ARG A 89 38.98 3.72 17.12
CA ARG A 89 39.81 3.01 18.13
C ARG A 89 41.19 2.63 17.60
N GLU A 90 41.25 2.14 16.38
CA GLU A 90 42.52 1.81 15.72
C GLU A 90 43.43 3.04 15.57
N ALA A 91 42.85 4.17 15.12
CA ALA A 91 43.60 5.43 15.00
C ALA A 91 44.09 5.92 16.38
N GLN A 92 43.30 5.84 17.44
CA GLN A 92 43.70 6.19 18.79
C GLN A 92 44.85 5.33 19.32
N LEU A 93 44.78 4.01 19.11
CA LEU A 93 45.84 3.07 19.49
C LEU A 93 47.15 3.36 18.75
N SER A 94 47.08 3.65 17.46
CA SER A 94 48.25 4.01 16.63
C SER A 94 48.87 5.32 17.08
N LEU A 95 48.10 6.33 17.47
CA LEU A 95 48.57 7.62 17.96
C LEU A 95 49.17 7.55 19.38
N ALA A 96 48.71 6.61 20.21
CA ALA A 96 49.18 6.43 21.59
C ALA A 96 50.57 5.82 21.72
N GLY A 97 51.27 5.62 20.63
CA GLY A 97 52.65 5.12 20.63
C GLY A 97 52.76 3.64 20.97
N GLY A 98 52.44 2.80 20.00
CA GLY A 98 52.27 1.36 20.14
C GLY A 98 53.55 0.48 20.34
N ASP A 99 54.55 0.95 21.09
CA ASP A 99 55.77 0.17 21.28
C ASP A 99 55.65 -0.95 22.31
N SER A 100 54.63 -0.96 23.13
CA SER A 100 54.40 -2.06 24.08
C SER A 100 53.76 -3.28 23.40
N ALA A 101 54.09 -4.46 23.90
CA ALA A 101 53.50 -5.72 23.41
C ALA A 101 51.94 -5.72 23.56
N ALA A 102 51.44 -5.04 24.58
CA ALA A 102 50.01 -4.89 24.81
C ALA A 102 49.34 -3.99 23.76
N ALA A 103 49.98 -2.90 23.35
CA ALA A 103 49.48 -2.01 22.32
C ALA A 103 49.47 -2.66 20.94
N ARG A 104 50.53 -3.42 20.57
CA ARG A 104 50.56 -4.18 19.31
C ARG A 104 49.44 -5.21 19.25
N LYS A 105 49.20 -5.93 20.35
CA LYS A 105 48.10 -6.91 20.42
C LYS A 105 46.73 -6.21 20.28
N ALA A 106 46.54 -5.06 20.91
CA ALA A 106 45.26 -4.32 20.79
C ALA A 106 44.99 -3.81 19.36
N ILE A 107 46.05 -3.39 18.65
CA ILE A 107 45.93 -3.00 17.23
C ILE A 107 45.56 -4.22 16.37
N GLU A 108 46.22 -5.35 16.58
CA GLU A 108 45.96 -6.59 15.84
C GLU A 108 44.52 -7.11 16.08
N ASP A 109 44.02 -7.01 17.33
CA ASP A 109 42.66 -7.36 17.68
C ASP A 109 41.63 -6.39 17.02
N ALA A 110 41.95 -5.09 16.94
CA ALA A 110 41.12 -4.09 16.26
C ALA A 110 41.05 -4.34 14.74
N HIS A 111 42.22 -4.66 14.13
CA HIS A 111 42.25 -5.05 12.71
C HIS A 111 41.40 -6.27 12.42
N ARG A 112 41.52 -7.34 13.20
CA ARG A 112 40.71 -8.56 13.04
C ARG A 112 39.22 -8.26 13.20
N ALA A 113 38.84 -7.39 14.14
CA ALA A 113 37.45 -6.98 14.33
C ALA A 113 36.93 -6.18 13.13
N THR A 114 37.77 -5.29 12.56
CA THR A 114 37.45 -4.53 11.36
C THR A 114 37.24 -5.40 10.14
N GLU A 115 38.15 -6.36 9.91
CA GLU A 115 38.03 -7.33 8.81
C GLU A 115 36.76 -8.18 8.94
N LYS A 116 36.46 -8.65 10.16
CA LYS A 116 35.22 -9.39 10.42
C LYS A 116 33.96 -8.56 10.13
N ALA A 117 33.93 -7.31 10.57
CA ALA A 117 32.79 -6.44 10.32
C ALA A 117 32.64 -6.11 8.82
N ARG A 118 33.76 -5.97 8.08
CA ARG A 118 33.70 -5.82 6.61
C ARG A 118 33.15 -7.06 5.94
N ALA A 119 33.62 -8.25 6.35
CA ALA A 119 33.10 -9.50 5.82
C ALA A 119 31.61 -9.71 6.11
N GLU A 120 31.12 -9.26 7.28
CA GLU A 120 29.69 -9.25 7.60
C GLU A 120 28.92 -8.28 6.70
N MET A 121 29.48 -7.13 6.33
CA MET A 121 28.86 -6.16 5.43
C MET A 121 28.83 -6.66 3.99
N ASP A 122 29.85 -7.38 3.57
CA ASP A 122 29.98 -7.97 2.22
C ASP A 122 29.36 -9.37 2.14
N ASP A 123 28.55 -9.78 3.13
CA ASP A 123 27.93 -11.11 3.16
C ASP A 123 27.13 -11.36 1.87
N PRO A 124 27.52 -12.32 1.04
CA PRO A 124 26.82 -12.65 -0.20
C PRO A 124 25.36 -13.11 0.04
N ALA A 125 25.03 -13.63 1.22
CA ALA A 125 23.68 -14.03 1.57
C ALA A 125 22.80 -12.79 1.73
N MET A 126 23.28 -11.77 2.45
CA MET A 126 22.55 -10.50 2.62
C MET A 126 22.36 -9.77 1.28
N GLN A 127 23.37 -9.76 0.42
CA GLN A 127 23.28 -9.18 -0.93
C GLN A 127 22.26 -9.92 -1.80
N ARG A 128 22.21 -11.25 -1.75
CA ARG A 128 21.21 -12.05 -2.46
C ARG A 128 19.80 -11.79 -1.94
N GLU A 129 19.63 -11.69 -0.63
CA GLU A 129 18.35 -11.37 -0.01
C GLU A 129 17.84 -9.99 -0.45
N MET A 130 18.69 -8.96 -0.44
CA MET A 130 18.36 -7.63 -0.94
C MET A 130 17.98 -7.64 -2.42
N ALA A 131 18.72 -8.36 -3.26
CA ALA A 131 18.42 -8.49 -4.68
C ALA A 131 17.10 -9.22 -4.92
N GLU A 132 16.77 -10.22 -4.11
CA GLU A 132 15.49 -10.94 -4.20
C GLU A 132 14.33 -10.05 -3.76
N LEU A 133 14.46 -9.32 -2.65
CA LEU A 133 13.43 -8.37 -2.19
C LEU A 133 13.19 -7.27 -3.23
N SER A 134 14.23 -6.77 -3.88
CA SER A 134 14.11 -5.78 -4.96
C SER A 134 13.32 -6.33 -6.15
N ARG A 135 13.59 -7.57 -6.56
CA ARG A 135 12.83 -8.23 -7.65
C ARG A 135 11.37 -8.45 -7.28
N GLN A 136 11.09 -8.87 -6.04
CA GLN A 136 9.73 -9.04 -5.56
C GLN A 136 8.97 -7.71 -5.53
N GLN A 137 9.63 -6.64 -5.10
CA GLN A 137 9.05 -5.30 -5.06
C GLN A 137 8.72 -4.78 -6.48
N GLU A 138 9.61 -5.02 -7.44
CA GLU A 138 9.37 -4.69 -8.86
C GLU A 138 8.18 -5.49 -9.42
N ALA A 139 8.10 -6.79 -9.16
CA ALA A 139 6.99 -7.63 -9.60
C ALA A 139 5.65 -7.17 -9.02
N LEU A 140 5.61 -6.82 -7.72
CA LEU A 140 4.40 -6.27 -7.08
C LEU A 140 4.03 -4.90 -7.67
N GLY A 141 5.00 -4.04 -7.98
CA GLY A 141 4.78 -2.77 -8.66
C GLY A 141 4.13 -2.94 -10.03
N GLN A 142 4.59 -3.92 -10.81
CA GLN A 142 3.99 -4.26 -12.12
C GLN A 142 2.55 -4.76 -11.96
N GLN A 143 2.28 -5.65 -10.99
CA GLN A 143 0.93 -6.13 -10.70
C GLN A 143 0.00 -4.98 -10.28
N GLN A 144 0.48 -4.06 -9.46
CA GLN A 144 -0.28 -2.90 -9.01
C GLN A 144 -0.63 -1.96 -10.18
N ALA A 145 0.30 -1.77 -11.12
CA ALA A 145 0.05 -0.99 -12.34
C ALA A 145 -1.02 -1.64 -13.24
N VAL A 146 -1.01 -2.97 -13.35
CA VAL A 146 -2.05 -3.73 -14.10
C VAL A 146 -3.40 -3.58 -13.43
N LEU A 147 -3.48 -3.81 -12.11
CA LEU A 147 -4.73 -3.67 -11.35
C LEU A 147 -5.26 -2.22 -11.41
N GLY A 148 -4.39 -1.21 -11.39
CA GLY A 148 -4.79 0.19 -11.54
C GLY A 148 -5.47 0.46 -12.88
N LYS A 149 -4.94 -0.08 -13.98
CA LYS A 149 -5.56 0.03 -15.30
C LYS A 149 -6.92 -0.71 -15.36
N GLN A 150 -6.99 -1.91 -14.79
CA GLN A 150 -8.24 -2.69 -14.71
C GLN A 150 -9.30 -1.94 -13.88
N GLN A 151 -8.92 -1.36 -12.77
CA GLN A 151 -9.82 -0.58 -11.92
C GLN A 151 -10.35 0.67 -12.64
N ALA A 152 -9.52 1.39 -13.35
CA ALA A 152 -9.95 2.55 -14.14
C ALA A 152 -10.97 2.13 -15.20
N ALA A 153 -10.71 1.04 -15.92
CA ALA A 153 -11.62 0.51 -16.93
C ALA A 153 -12.93 -0.01 -16.32
N ALA A 154 -12.87 -0.75 -15.21
CA ALA A 154 -14.04 -1.25 -14.50
C ALA A 154 -14.90 -0.09 -13.94
N SER A 155 -14.27 0.92 -13.34
CA SER A 155 -14.95 2.11 -12.83
C SER A 155 -15.66 2.88 -13.95
N ALA A 156 -15.03 3.04 -15.10
CA ALA A 156 -15.64 3.72 -16.24
C ALA A 156 -16.84 2.93 -16.83
N ARG A 157 -16.76 1.59 -16.84
CA ARG A 157 -17.90 0.73 -17.21
C ARG A 157 -19.02 0.83 -16.19
N ALA A 158 -18.70 0.66 -14.92
CA ALA A 158 -19.64 0.74 -13.82
C ALA A 158 -20.39 2.07 -13.81
N GLN A 159 -19.70 3.17 -14.06
CA GLN A 159 -20.33 4.49 -14.12
C GLN A 159 -21.37 4.58 -15.25
N ARG A 160 -21.02 4.11 -16.48
CA ARG A 160 -21.96 4.12 -17.61
C ARG A 160 -23.17 3.24 -17.37
N GLU A 161 -22.98 2.04 -16.83
CA GLU A 161 -24.06 1.12 -16.51
C GLU A 161 -24.95 1.64 -15.38
N ALA A 162 -24.37 2.20 -14.34
CA ALA A 162 -25.11 2.84 -13.26
C ALA A 162 -25.98 4.02 -13.76
N GLU A 163 -25.43 4.85 -14.64
CA GLU A 163 -26.19 5.94 -15.27
C GLU A 163 -27.33 5.39 -16.14
N SER A 164 -27.10 4.31 -16.88
CA SER A 164 -28.15 3.65 -17.66
C SER A 164 -29.26 3.10 -16.79
N ILE A 165 -28.93 2.42 -15.69
CA ILE A 165 -29.89 1.89 -14.72
C ILE A 165 -30.73 3.03 -14.12
N ILE A 166 -30.09 4.11 -13.68
CA ILE A 166 -30.77 5.28 -13.12
C ILE A 166 -31.75 5.88 -14.15
N ASN A 167 -31.31 6.06 -15.40
CA ASN A 167 -32.15 6.62 -16.45
C ASN A 167 -33.37 5.74 -16.74
N GLN A 168 -33.17 4.44 -16.86
CA GLN A 168 -34.26 3.47 -17.06
C GLN A 168 -35.25 3.50 -15.90
N THR A 169 -34.75 3.59 -14.66
CA THR A 169 -35.57 3.62 -13.45
C THR A 169 -36.39 4.90 -13.33
N LEU A 170 -35.82 6.03 -13.75
CA LEU A 170 -36.53 7.29 -13.82
C LEU A 170 -37.65 7.27 -14.89
N GLN A 171 -37.35 6.71 -16.06
CA GLN A 171 -38.31 6.58 -17.16
C GLN A 171 -39.46 5.62 -16.85
N SER A 172 -39.21 4.53 -16.13
CA SER A 172 -40.21 3.54 -15.74
C SER A 172 -41.08 3.96 -14.55
N GLY A 173 -40.81 5.10 -13.93
CA GLY A 173 -41.56 5.58 -12.75
C GLY A 173 -41.25 4.85 -11.44
N LEU A 174 -40.25 3.97 -11.42
CA LEU A 174 -39.81 3.27 -10.20
C LEU A 174 -39.01 4.17 -9.24
N ALA A 175 -38.57 5.32 -9.71
CA ALA A 175 -37.92 6.34 -8.89
C ALA A 175 -39.00 7.30 -8.34
N GLN A 176 -39.14 7.32 -7.03
CA GLN A 176 -40.13 8.19 -6.35
C GLN A 176 -39.51 9.57 -6.12
N PRO A 177 -40.13 10.66 -6.57
CA PRO A 177 -39.67 12.00 -6.27
C PRO A 177 -39.77 12.27 -4.77
N ILE A 178 -38.84 13.02 -4.23
CA ILE A 178 -38.80 13.44 -2.85
C ILE A 178 -38.81 14.98 -2.90
N ASP A 179 -39.80 15.57 -2.29
CA ASP A 179 -39.85 17.02 -2.10
C ASP A 179 -38.69 17.40 -1.14
N GLY A 180 -37.92 18.42 -1.55
CA GLY A 180 -36.71 18.88 -0.87
C GLY A 180 -36.99 19.67 0.40
#